data_341e582aca65da7f05f4fd35ef39f76a
#
_entry.id   341e582aca65da7f05f4fd35ef39f76a
#
_cell.length_a   1.000
_cell.length_b   1.000
_cell.length_c   1.000
_cell.angle_alpha   90.00
_cell.angle_beta   90.00
_cell.angle_gamma   90.00
#
_symmetry.space_group_name_H-M   'P 1'
#
loop_
_entity.id
_entity.type
_entity.pdbx_description
1 polymer ?
#
loop_
_entity_poly.entity_id
_entity_poly.type
_entity_poly.pdbx_seq_one_letter_code
_entity_poly.pdbx_strand_id
1 'polypeptide(L)'
;MKLSRLYSNDDRFHSIVFNDGMNLVLGKVTNTQETSKDSHNLGKSTLASLLDFMMLKQVGKDFFLKKYERYFENHIFYLEIHLNNGKFLTICRTVANSSKASFVKTDDSTICNEETDWTEENLPLAKAKEYLNSQLSFDVLNNWDYRQFISFFLRTQRDYADEFQLSKFKGKHSNWKPAVFAMLGYDEKPVKLKYDLDEKVANLKKVKEVLQENMAVSPSDYDKIKSTIDVRKEERDKMQKEIDAFNFYAEEKKINKVLIDDIEKEIAELNSKLYALSFTLDKAKSSLERIPSFDTDELRELYKEAGIIWPDKLVHSYKDLLNFSINATTERNKYLQEHINETEREIARIDERLKSLDKRRNEELSLLQGKDTFRKFKAYEKRLAKLEGEIAQLQTQLENINNASQIDDRIEQLNSEIKNAEKQIRATIEKGAEIPASIKSNFNNIISSIFDVSALLYVKPNSSGNVDFYTQIAPDDNSEATAQGFGNSYKKFMCAAFDLSVLAAYSNKSFFRFVYHDGILEGIDNRKKKLFIETVRHYCQTYNIQYIFSSIEDDLIGGDLLKQFTDKEKCLVLSDEDDSGRLFGFSY
;
A
#
# COMPACT_ATOMS: atom_id res chain seq x y z
N MET A 1 23.56 -14.36 0.86
CA MET A 1 24.62 -13.38 0.55
C MET A 1 25.14 -12.74 1.83
N LYS A 2 26.43 -12.36 1.91
CA LYS A 2 27.08 -11.64 3.01
C LYS A 2 27.58 -10.28 2.53
N LEU A 3 27.80 -9.36 3.44
CA LEU A 3 28.53 -8.12 3.15
C LEU A 3 30.02 -8.42 3.16
N SER A 4 30.78 -7.89 2.19
CA SER A 4 32.23 -8.07 2.12
C SER A 4 32.93 -6.78 2.51
N ARG A 5 32.63 -5.69 1.83
CA ARG A 5 33.29 -4.40 2.07
C ARG A 5 32.38 -3.23 1.75
N LEU A 6 32.47 -2.17 2.56
CA LEU A 6 31.84 -0.87 2.32
C LEU A 6 32.92 0.22 2.34
N TYR A 7 33.02 1.02 1.27
CA TYR A 7 34.02 2.07 1.13
C TYR A 7 33.51 3.22 0.23
N SER A 8 34.27 4.29 0.18
CA SER A 8 33.95 5.49 -0.62
C SER A 8 35.15 5.95 -1.43
N ASN A 9 34.92 6.83 -2.43
CA ASN A 9 35.95 7.58 -3.10
C ASN A 9 36.58 8.68 -2.22
N ASP A 10 35.96 9.02 -1.10
CA ASP A 10 36.48 9.98 -0.12
C ASP A 10 37.31 9.25 0.94
N ASP A 11 38.61 9.52 1.02
CA ASP A 11 39.52 8.87 1.97
C ASP A 11 39.22 9.15 3.43
N ARG A 12 38.40 10.17 3.73
CA ARG A 12 37.94 10.45 5.09
C ARG A 12 36.92 9.44 5.58
N PHE A 13 36.21 8.77 4.66
CA PHE A 13 35.25 7.73 5.02
C PHE A 13 35.97 6.51 5.58
N HIS A 14 35.57 6.06 6.77
CA HIS A 14 36.09 4.85 7.34
C HIS A 14 35.63 3.62 6.59
N SER A 15 36.49 3.08 5.72
CA SER A 15 36.23 1.85 4.97
C SER A 15 36.06 0.68 5.93
N ILE A 16 35.05 -0.16 5.65
CA ILE A 16 34.69 -1.29 6.51
C ILE A 16 34.92 -2.58 5.75
N VAL A 17 35.69 -3.49 6.34
CA VAL A 17 35.84 -4.87 5.86
C VAL A 17 35.09 -5.76 6.85
N PHE A 18 34.10 -6.47 6.35
CA PHE A 18 33.28 -7.36 7.18
C PHE A 18 33.85 -8.78 7.22
N ASN A 19 33.89 -9.37 8.41
CA ASN A 19 34.22 -10.77 8.59
C ASN A 19 33.02 -11.67 8.30
N ASP A 20 33.28 -12.92 8.01
CA ASP A 20 32.24 -13.93 7.75
C ASP A 20 31.34 -14.24 8.95
N GLY A 21 31.80 -14.02 10.15
CA GLY A 21 31.11 -14.30 11.41
C GLY A 21 30.66 -13.03 12.12
N MET A 22 31.12 -12.87 13.36
CA MET A 22 30.75 -11.71 14.20
C MET A 22 31.51 -10.45 13.79
N ASN A 23 30.79 -9.31 13.78
CA ASN A 23 31.33 -7.99 13.44
C ASN A 23 30.81 -6.95 14.45
N LEU A 24 31.72 -6.25 15.10
CA LEU A 24 31.43 -5.19 16.06
C LEU A 24 31.77 -3.82 15.45
N VAL A 25 30.77 -2.96 15.41
CA VAL A 25 30.92 -1.51 15.16
C VAL A 25 31.00 -0.84 16.52
N LEU A 26 32.20 -0.50 16.95
CA LEU A 26 32.48 0.04 18.28
C LEU A 26 32.50 1.57 18.27
N GLY A 27 31.71 2.20 19.10
CA GLY A 27 31.81 3.64 19.42
C GLY A 27 32.59 3.84 20.73
N LYS A 28 33.73 4.51 20.67
CA LYS A 28 34.50 4.92 21.83
C LYS A 28 34.11 6.34 22.25
N VAL A 29 33.87 6.53 23.52
CA VAL A 29 33.64 7.85 24.14
C VAL A 29 34.87 8.18 24.95
N THR A 30 35.69 9.11 24.47
CA THR A 30 36.95 9.47 25.10
C THR A 30 36.79 10.68 26.04
N ASN A 31 35.77 11.48 25.86
CA ASN A 31 35.58 12.75 26.58
C ASN A 31 34.34 12.73 27.48
N THR A 32 34.43 12.00 28.60
CA THR A 32 33.36 11.84 29.59
C THR A 32 33.02 13.14 30.37
N GLN A 33 33.79 14.20 30.22
CA GLN A 33 33.61 15.47 30.94
C GLN A 33 32.85 16.53 30.14
N GLU A 34 32.78 16.41 28.81
CA GLU A 34 32.01 17.36 27.97
C GLU A 34 30.61 16.81 27.70
N THR A 35 29.63 17.29 28.50
CA THR A 35 28.20 16.94 28.34
C THR A 35 27.59 17.33 26.99
N SER A 36 28.32 18.08 26.15
CA SER A 36 27.91 18.47 24.79
C SER A 36 28.30 17.45 23.71
N LYS A 37 29.24 16.54 24.01
CA LYS A 37 29.65 15.46 23.11
C LYS A 37 28.91 14.19 23.49
N ASP A 38 28.22 13.62 22.53
CA ASP A 38 27.35 12.48 22.70
C ASP A 38 27.78 11.34 21.76
N SER A 39 27.84 10.12 22.30
CA SER A 39 28.10 8.90 21.52
C SER A 39 27.08 8.65 20.40
N HIS A 40 25.96 9.37 20.41
CA HIS A 40 24.89 9.24 19.41
C HIS A 40 25.28 9.80 18.03
N ASN A 41 26.28 10.71 17.95
CA ASN A 41 26.66 11.40 16.72
C ASN A 41 27.85 10.78 15.96
N LEU A 42 28.33 9.60 16.35
CA LEU A 42 29.48 8.94 15.72
C LEU A 42 29.17 8.31 14.36
N GLY A 43 27.89 8.13 14.02
CA GLY A 43 27.47 7.54 12.75
C GLY A 43 27.10 6.05 12.79
N LYS A 44 27.01 5.42 13.98
CA LYS A 44 26.62 4.01 14.13
C LYS A 44 25.26 3.70 13.50
N SER A 45 24.22 4.45 13.85
CA SER A 45 22.87 4.30 13.27
C SER A 45 22.81 4.76 11.82
N THR A 46 23.70 5.69 11.43
CA THR A 46 23.84 6.15 10.05
C THR A 46 24.38 5.05 9.14
N LEU A 47 25.23 4.14 9.68
CA LEU A 47 25.75 3.00 8.93
C LEU A 47 24.61 2.07 8.47
N ALA A 48 23.64 1.75 9.33
CA ALA A 48 22.46 0.97 8.92
C ALA A 48 21.69 1.65 7.77
N SER A 49 21.54 2.98 7.85
CA SER A 49 20.90 3.77 6.81
C SER A 49 21.72 3.79 5.50
N LEU A 50 23.05 3.86 5.59
CA LEU A 50 23.95 3.79 4.44
C LEU A 50 23.92 2.40 3.78
N LEU A 51 23.93 1.32 4.56
CA LEU A 51 23.75 -0.04 4.04
C LEU A 51 22.39 -0.20 3.33
N ASP A 52 21.31 0.33 3.90
CA ASP A 52 19.98 0.32 3.26
C ASP A 52 19.97 1.15 1.96
N PHE A 53 20.71 2.29 1.93
CA PHE A 53 20.94 3.06 0.72
C PHE A 53 21.68 2.22 -0.34
N MET A 54 22.78 1.59 0.03
CA MET A 54 23.56 0.75 -0.89
C MET A 54 22.78 -0.46 -1.38
N MET A 55 21.87 -1.00 -0.58
CA MET A 55 20.91 -2.03 -0.99
C MET A 55 19.71 -1.46 -1.76
N LEU A 56 19.89 -0.32 -2.45
CA LEU A 56 18.98 0.32 -3.40
C LEU A 56 17.67 0.86 -2.78
N LYS A 57 17.75 1.36 -1.55
CA LYS A 57 16.66 2.18 -1.00
C LYS A 57 16.44 3.42 -1.87
N GLN A 58 15.18 3.68 -2.18
CA GLN A 58 14.79 4.98 -2.73
C GLN A 58 14.85 6.02 -1.60
N VAL A 59 15.54 7.13 -1.83
CA VAL A 59 15.73 8.15 -0.81
C VAL A 59 14.93 9.41 -1.13
N GLY A 60 14.27 9.92 -0.09
CA GLY A 60 13.55 11.20 -0.12
C GLY A 60 14.42 12.35 0.38
N LYS A 61 13.85 13.56 0.42
CA LYS A 61 14.54 14.78 0.84
C LYS A 61 15.06 14.74 2.29
N ASP A 62 14.36 13.98 3.16
CA ASP A 62 14.70 13.87 4.59
C ASP A 62 15.75 12.80 4.90
N PHE A 63 16.16 12.03 3.90
CA PHE A 63 17.24 11.07 4.06
C PHE A 63 18.56 11.82 4.26
N PHE A 64 19.40 11.41 5.21
CA PHE A 64 20.56 12.18 5.65
C PHE A 64 21.48 12.62 4.50
N LEU A 65 21.75 11.77 3.50
CA LEU A 65 22.57 12.10 2.33
C LEU A 65 21.97 13.23 1.49
N LYS A 66 20.64 13.34 1.44
CA LYS A 66 19.93 14.40 0.70
C LYS A 66 19.68 15.63 1.57
N LYS A 67 19.38 15.45 2.85
CA LYS A 67 19.20 16.54 3.81
C LYS A 67 20.48 17.37 3.97
N TYR A 68 21.62 16.71 3.95
CA TYR A 68 22.95 17.32 4.07
C TYR A 68 23.75 17.22 2.76
N GLU A 69 23.09 17.31 1.61
CA GLU A 69 23.66 17.10 0.26
C GLU A 69 24.96 17.87 0.02
N ARG A 70 25.06 19.11 0.50
CA ARG A 70 26.29 19.95 0.39
C ARG A 70 27.57 19.28 0.90
N TYR A 71 27.44 18.32 1.83
CA TYR A 71 28.60 17.59 2.36
C TYR A 71 28.84 16.27 1.61
N PHE A 72 27.81 15.74 0.96
CA PHE A 72 27.83 14.38 0.39
C PHE A 72 27.70 14.34 -1.14
N GLU A 73 27.48 15.47 -1.82
CA GLU A 73 27.20 15.48 -3.27
C GLU A 73 28.27 14.79 -4.12
N ASN A 74 29.56 14.89 -3.72
CA ASN A 74 30.69 14.28 -4.42
C ASN A 74 31.04 12.87 -3.93
N HIS A 75 30.29 12.33 -2.95
CA HIS A 75 30.56 10.99 -2.45
C HIS A 75 30.01 9.93 -3.39
N ILE A 76 30.87 8.96 -3.65
CA ILE A 76 30.55 7.71 -4.33
C ILE A 76 30.78 6.60 -3.31
N PHE A 77 29.76 5.79 -3.07
CA PHE A 77 29.84 4.67 -2.17
C PHE A 77 29.84 3.37 -2.94
N TYR A 78 30.64 2.43 -2.47
CA TYR A 78 30.80 1.09 -3.02
C TYR A 78 30.48 0.08 -1.94
N LEU A 79 29.55 -0.84 -2.22
CA LEU A 79 29.25 -1.98 -1.38
C LEU A 79 29.54 -3.27 -2.13
N GLU A 80 30.56 -3.99 -1.71
CA GLU A 80 30.84 -5.33 -2.18
C GLU A 80 30.09 -6.35 -1.34
N ILE A 81 29.35 -7.23 -2.00
CA ILE A 81 28.63 -8.35 -1.39
C ILE A 81 29.17 -9.68 -1.91
N HIS A 82 29.27 -10.65 -1.04
CA HIS A 82 29.62 -12.02 -1.37
C HIS A 82 28.32 -12.81 -1.60
N LEU A 83 28.09 -13.24 -2.81
CA LEU A 83 26.89 -13.96 -3.25
C LEU A 83 26.92 -15.43 -2.78
N ASN A 84 25.73 -16.05 -2.70
CA ASN A 84 25.63 -17.47 -2.29
C ASN A 84 26.27 -18.45 -3.29
N ASN A 85 26.54 -18.02 -4.52
CA ASN A 85 27.24 -18.79 -5.54
C ASN A 85 28.79 -18.65 -5.49
N GLY A 86 29.32 -17.98 -4.47
CA GLY A 86 30.75 -17.79 -4.27
C GLY A 86 31.36 -16.61 -5.02
N LYS A 87 30.61 -15.88 -5.86
CA LYS A 87 31.08 -14.68 -6.58
C LYS A 87 30.85 -13.42 -5.76
N PHE A 88 31.56 -12.36 -6.14
CA PHE A 88 31.39 -11.04 -5.56
C PHE A 88 30.60 -10.13 -6.51
N LEU A 89 29.81 -9.23 -5.94
CA LEU A 89 29.08 -8.19 -6.67
C LEU A 89 29.30 -6.86 -5.96
N THR A 90 29.91 -5.90 -6.66
CA THR A 90 30.06 -4.54 -6.15
C THR A 90 28.95 -3.65 -6.69
N ILE A 91 28.27 -2.97 -5.79
CA ILE A 91 27.22 -1.98 -6.04
C ILE A 91 27.85 -0.61 -5.87
N CYS A 92 27.79 0.25 -6.88
CA CYS A 92 28.21 1.64 -6.83
C CYS A 92 27.00 2.56 -6.85
N ARG A 93 26.96 3.53 -5.91
CA ARG A 93 25.95 4.58 -5.88
C ARG A 93 26.55 5.93 -5.56
N THR A 94 26.18 6.94 -6.37
CA THR A 94 26.54 8.32 -6.15
C THR A 94 25.43 9.07 -5.41
N VAL A 95 25.77 10.02 -4.57
CA VAL A 95 24.78 10.84 -3.86
C VAL A 95 24.14 11.85 -4.81
N ALA A 96 24.93 12.45 -5.70
CA ALA A 96 24.44 13.39 -6.71
C ALA A 96 23.36 12.76 -7.61
N ASN A 97 23.54 11.51 -8.02
CA ASN A 97 22.58 10.77 -8.84
C ASN A 97 22.05 9.53 -8.13
N SER A 98 21.45 9.72 -6.96
CA SER A 98 20.96 8.64 -6.09
C SER A 98 19.82 7.81 -6.70
N SER A 99 19.28 8.21 -7.86
CA SER A 99 18.26 7.48 -8.62
C SER A 99 18.83 6.38 -9.51
N LYS A 100 20.16 6.24 -9.57
CA LYS A 100 20.87 5.27 -10.39
C LYS A 100 21.85 4.44 -9.55
N ALA A 101 22.25 3.29 -10.08
CA ALA A 101 23.31 2.44 -9.53
C ALA A 101 24.06 1.73 -10.64
N SER A 102 25.33 1.41 -10.39
CA SER A 102 26.18 0.62 -11.28
C SER A 102 26.63 -0.65 -10.58
N PHE A 103 26.94 -1.67 -11.35
CA PHE A 103 27.28 -3.01 -10.84
C PHE A 103 28.44 -3.61 -11.61
N VAL A 104 29.31 -4.30 -10.87
CA VAL A 104 30.31 -5.19 -11.47
C VAL A 104 30.35 -6.49 -10.68
N LYS A 105 30.45 -7.62 -11.40
CA LYS A 105 30.53 -8.94 -10.84
C LYS A 105 31.94 -9.51 -11.07
N THR A 106 32.54 -10.02 -10.01
CA THR A 106 33.91 -10.56 -10.04
C THR A 106 33.95 -11.94 -9.41
N ASP A 107 34.97 -12.73 -9.73
CA ASP A 107 35.18 -14.04 -9.12
C ASP A 107 35.83 -13.89 -7.74
N ASP A 108 36.69 -12.89 -7.56
CA ASP A 108 37.37 -12.58 -6.30
C ASP A 108 36.99 -11.19 -5.79
N SER A 109 37.19 -10.96 -4.48
CA SER A 109 37.01 -9.64 -3.86
C SER A 109 37.93 -8.61 -4.50
N THR A 110 37.35 -7.55 -5.04
CA THR A 110 38.08 -6.54 -5.83
C THR A 110 37.64 -5.14 -5.42
N ILE A 111 38.62 -4.25 -5.20
CA ILE A 111 38.34 -2.83 -4.95
C ILE A 111 38.03 -2.15 -6.29
N CYS A 112 36.85 -1.56 -6.38
CA CYS A 112 36.42 -0.80 -7.53
C CYS A 112 36.61 0.71 -7.29
N ASN A 113 36.74 1.46 -8.36
CA ASN A 113 36.86 2.93 -8.36
C ASN A 113 36.06 3.53 -9.53
N GLU A 114 36.25 4.81 -9.80
CA GLU A 114 35.54 5.50 -10.89
C GLU A 114 35.94 4.99 -12.29
N GLU A 115 37.14 4.42 -12.44
CA GLU A 115 37.65 3.87 -13.70
C GLU A 115 37.25 2.39 -13.93
N THR A 116 36.50 1.80 -13.01
CA THR A 116 36.07 0.40 -13.11
C THR A 116 35.19 0.20 -14.35
N ASP A 117 35.47 -0.86 -15.11
CA ASP A 117 34.57 -1.31 -16.20
C ASP A 117 33.33 -1.98 -15.64
N TRP A 118 32.24 -1.23 -15.57
CA TRP A 118 30.98 -1.68 -14.97
C TRP A 118 30.25 -2.63 -15.90
N THR A 119 29.85 -3.81 -15.40
CA THR A 119 29.01 -4.76 -16.13
C THR A 119 27.66 -4.13 -16.48
N GLU A 120 27.10 -3.38 -15.54
CA GLU A 120 25.88 -2.59 -15.71
C GLU A 120 26.13 -1.19 -15.17
N GLU A 121 26.00 -0.18 -16.03
CA GLU A 121 26.34 1.19 -15.67
C GLU A 121 25.09 2.08 -15.61
N ASN A 122 25.01 2.90 -14.55
CA ASN A 122 23.99 3.94 -14.41
C ASN A 122 22.55 3.46 -14.60
N LEU A 123 22.22 2.22 -14.18
CA LEU A 123 20.87 1.69 -14.24
C LEU A 123 19.92 2.53 -13.39
N PRO A 124 18.74 2.91 -13.92
CA PRO A 124 17.67 3.50 -13.12
C PRO A 124 17.28 2.57 -11.95
N LEU A 125 16.94 3.16 -10.80
CA LEU A 125 16.77 2.41 -9.54
C LEU A 125 15.79 1.24 -9.63
N ALA A 126 14.73 1.34 -10.46
CA ALA A 126 13.80 0.22 -10.67
C ALA A 126 14.51 -0.96 -11.34
N LYS A 127 15.21 -0.72 -12.46
CA LYS A 127 15.98 -1.75 -13.16
C LYS A 127 17.16 -2.28 -12.33
N ALA A 128 17.81 -1.38 -11.57
CA ALA A 128 18.87 -1.77 -10.66
C ALA A 128 18.40 -2.76 -9.58
N LYS A 129 17.18 -2.58 -9.05
CA LYS A 129 16.58 -3.53 -8.11
C LYS A 129 16.26 -4.88 -8.76
N GLU A 130 15.71 -4.88 -9.96
CA GLU A 130 15.46 -6.10 -10.73
C GLU A 130 16.77 -6.84 -11.01
N TYR A 131 17.80 -6.11 -11.44
CA TYR A 131 19.13 -6.69 -11.67
C TYR A 131 19.71 -7.28 -10.39
N LEU A 132 19.75 -6.53 -9.28
CA LEU A 132 20.25 -7.04 -8.01
C LEU A 132 19.45 -8.25 -7.52
N ASN A 133 18.13 -8.22 -7.63
CA ASN A 133 17.28 -9.36 -7.26
C ASN A 133 17.62 -10.61 -8.08
N SER A 134 17.89 -10.46 -9.37
CA SER A 134 18.33 -11.56 -10.24
C SER A 134 19.70 -12.11 -9.85
N GLN A 135 20.66 -11.24 -9.46
CA GLN A 135 22.00 -11.65 -9.04
C GLN A 135 22.00 -12.34 -7.67
N LEU A 136 21.12 -11.92 -6.75
CA LEU A 136 20.95 -12.55 -5.45
C LEU A 136 20.42 -13.98 -5.58
N SER A 137 19.58 -14.24 -6.57
CA SER A 137 19.04 -15.58 -6.91
C SER A 137 18.56 -16.34 -5.68
N PHE A 138 17.72 -15.70 -4.84
CA PHE A 138 17.22 -16.34 -3.64
C PHE A 138 16.23 -17.47 -4.01
N ASP A 139 16.49 -18.69 -3.53
CA ASP A 139 15.60 -19.84 -3.69
C ASP A 139 14.34 -19.73 -2.83
N VAL A 140 14.39 -18.84 -1.86
CA VAL A 140 13.34 -18.57 -0.90
C VAL A 140 12.64 -17.29 -1.32
N LEU A 141 11.32 -17.23 -1.18
CA LEU A 141 10.55 -16.01 -1.46
C LEU A 141 10.46 -15.65 -2.95
N ASN A 142 10.31 -16.66 -3.80
CA ASN A 142 10.27 -16.52 -5.26
C ASN A 142 9.27 -15.48 -5.80
N ASN A 143 8.22 -15.15 -5.03
CA ASN A 143 7.20 -14.18 -5.40
C ASN A 143 7.43 -12.78 -4.81
N TRP A 144 8.60 -12.58 -4.17
CA TRP A 144 8.89 -11.38 -3.41
C TRP A 144 10.24 -10.79 -3.81
N ASP A 145 10.33 -9.48 -3.76
CA ASP A 145 11.58 -8.76 -3.95
C ASP A 145 12.40 -8.77 -2.65
N TYR A 146 13.74 -8.91 -2.74
CA TYR A 146 14.64 -8.85 -1.60
C TYR A 146 14.43 -7.59 -0.74
N ARG A 147 13.99 -6.48 -1.36
CA ARG A 147 13.73 -5.20 -0.67
C ARG A 147 12.65 -5.28 0.39
N GLN A 148 11.73 -6.24 0.29
CA GLN A 148 10.68 -6.44 1.28
C GLN A 148 11.22 -7.02 2.58
N PHE A 149 12.32 -7.79 2.49
CA PHE A 149 12.89 -8.51 3.64
C PHE A 149 14.18 -7.91 4.20
N ILE A 150 14.99 -7.23 3.39
CA ILE A 150 16.28 -6.67 3.81
C ILE A 150 16.17 -5.86 5.12
N SER A 151 15.02 -5.28 5.34
CA SER A 151 14.76 -4.45 6.50
C SER A 151 14.73 -5.21 7.83
N PHE A 152 14.38 -6.49 7.81
CA PHE A 152 14.48 -7.36 8.98
C PHE A 152 15.92 -7.66 9.33
N PHE A 153 16.80 -7.62 8.34
CA PHE A 153 18.23 -7.87 8.51
C PHE A 153 19.06 -6.57 8.61
N LEU A 154 18.38 -5.41 8.69
CA LEU A 154 18.98 -4.09 8.94
C LEU A 154 18.12 -3.34 9.98
N ARG A 155 18.07 -3.86 11.23
CA ARG A 155 17.28 -3.23 12.30
C ARG A 155 18.03 -2.05 12.92
N THR A 156 17.31 -0.95 13.00
CA THR A 156 17.71 0.22 13.79
C THR A 156 17.08 0.17 15.18
N GLN A 157 17.51 1.04 16.09
CA GLN A 157 16.95 1.11 17.46
C GLN A 157 15.41 1.27 17.49
N ARG A 158 14.83 1.84 16.43
CA ARG A 158 13.37 2.04 16.32
C ARG A 158 12.60 0.76 15.94
N ASP A 159 13.29 -0.26 15.49
CA ASP A 159 12.70 -1.49 14.96
C ASP A 159 12.60 -2.62 15.99
N TYR A 160 12.91 -2.35 17.27
CA TYR A 160 12.80 -3.35 18.36
C TYR A 160 11.46 -3.33 19.11
N ALA A 161 10.49 -2.55 18.66
CA ALA A 161 9.17 -2.51 19.28
C ALA A 161 8.35 -3.78 19.00
N ASP A 162 8.60 -4.43 17.85
CA ASP A 162 7.87 -5.63 17.40
C ASP A 162 8.81 -6.51 16.55
N GLU A 163 8.73 -7.83 16.74
CA GLU A 163 9.57 -8.79 16.03
C GLU A 163 9.19 -8.88 14.56
N PHE A 164 7.89 -8.75 14.23
CA PHE A 164 7.29 -9.00 12.94
C PHE A 164 6.96 -7.73 12.16
N GLN A 165 6.63 -6.64 12.86
CA GLN A 165 6.24 -5.37 12.24
C GLN A 165 7.29 -4.31 12.47
N LEU A 166 8.12 -4.05 11.47
CA LEU A 166 9.11 -2.97 11.51
C LEU A 166 8.44 -1.59 11.48
N SER A 167 9.08 -0.59 12.08
CA SER A 167 8.59 0.79 12.16
C SER A 167 8.20 1.39 10.79
N LYS A 168 8.87 0.97 9.74
CA LYS A 168 8.62 1.38 8.34
C LYS A 168 7.45 0.66 7.65
N PHE A 169 6.88 -0.39 8.26
CA PHE A 169 5.74 -1.15 7.73
C PHE A 169 4.42 -0.82 8.44
N LYS A 170 4.27 0.39 8.94
CA LYS A 170 3.04 0.86 9.63
C LYS A 170 1.83 1.04 8.67
N GLY A 171 1.91 0.54 7.44
CA GLY A 171 0.84 0.58 6.47
C GLY A 171 -0.21 -0.53 6.65
N LYS A 172 -1.02 -0.73 5.59
CA LYS A 172 -2.04 -1.79 5.56
C LYS A 172 -1.40 -3.16 5.84
N HIS A 173 -2.07 -3.96 6.65
CA HIS A 173 -1.63 -5.33 6.98
C HIS A 173 -1.42 -6.22 5.74
N SER A 174 -2.17 -5.99 4.68
CA SER A 174 -1.99 -6.66 3.38
C SER A 174 -0.61 -6.49 2.76
N ASN A 175 0.14 -5.42 3.13
CA ASN A 175 1.45 -5.13 2.55
C ASN A 175 2.60 -5.90 3.19
N TRP A 176 2.47 -6.32 4.45
CA TRP A 176 3.56 -6.94 5.17
C TRP A 176 3.25 -8.33 5.74
N LYS A 177 1.99 -8.59 6.19
CA LYS A 177 1.66 -9.89 6.79
C LYS A 177 1.84 -11.08 5.85
N PRO A 178 1.44 -11.03 4.55
CA PRO A 178 1.74 -12.11 3.63
C PRO A 178 3.25 -12.34 3.47
N ALA A 179 4.06 -11.27 3.44
CA ALA A 179 5.50 -11.37 3.33
C ALA A 179 6.13 -12.04 4.56
N VAL A 180 5.73 -11.64 5.77
CA VAL A 180 6.20 -12.29 7.02
C VAL A 180 5.75 -13.75 7.08
N PHE A 181 4.54 -14.05 6.65
CA PHE A 181 4.03 -15.43 6.59
C PHE A 181 4.88 -16.29 5.66
N ALA A 182 5.24 -15.76 4.47
CA ALA A 182 6.17 -16.40 3.55
C ALA A 182 7.57 -16.56 4.15
N MET A 183 8.10 -15.52 4.83
CA MET A 183 9.41 -15.57 5.50
C MET A 183 9.48 -16.62 6.61
N LEU A 184 8.35 -16.88 7.27
CA LEU A 184 8.21 -17.95 8.23
C LEU A 184 8.09 -19.35 7.59
N GLY A 185 8.13 -19.45 6.24
CA GLY A 185 8.11 -20.72 5.51
C GLY A 185 6.72 -21.28 5.25
N TYR A 186 5.67 -20.48 5.38
CA TYR A 186 4.31 -20.86 5.04
C TYR A 186 3.93 -20.42 3.61
N ASP A 187 2.95 -21.11 2.99
CA ASP A 187 2.38 -20.66 1.72
C ASP A 187 1.52 -19.41 1.94
N GLU A 188 1.98 -18.28 1.45
CA GLU A 188 1.35 -16.96 1.60
C GLU A 188 0.19 -16.69 0.63
N LYS A 189 0.04 -17.52 -0.40
CA LYS A 189 -0.98 -17.28 -1.45
C LYS A 189 -2.39 -17.15 -0.88
N PRO A 190 -2.85 -18.03 0.04
CA PRO A 190 -4.18 -17.89 0.63
C PRO A 190 -4.32 -16.60 1.47
N VAL A 191 -3.25 -16.16 2.15
CA VAL A 191 -3.26 -14.94 2.95
C VAL A 191 -3.38 -13.71 2.04
N LYS A 192 -2.61 -13.66 0.95
CA LYS A 192 -2.68 -12.59 -0.04
C LYS A 192 -4.05 -12.55 -0.71
N LEU A 193 -4.54 -13.71 -1.16
CA LEU A 193 -5.86 -13.84 -1.77
C LEU A 193 -6.96 -13.30 -0.84
N LYS A 194 -6.91 -13.65 0.45
CA LYS A 194 -7.90 -13.16 1.41
C LYS A 194 -7.92 -11.64 1.52
N TYR A 195 -6.74 -11.00 1.62
CA TYR A 195 -6.68 -9.53 1.66
C TYR A 195 -7.21 -8.88 0.38
N ASP A 196 -6.90 -9.46 -0.78
CA ASP A 196 -7.40 -8.96 -2.07
C ASP A 196 -8.93 -9.09 -2.18
N LEU A 197 -9.49 -10.19 -1.65
CA LEU A 197 -10.94 -10.42 -1.59
C LEU A 197 -11.62 -9.49 -0.58
N ASP A 198 -11.05 -9.30 0.62
CA ASP A 198 -11.55 -8.36 1.63
C ASP A 198 -11.63 -6.93 1.06
N GLU A 199 -10.62 -6.50 0.33
CA GLU A 199 -10.61 -5.18 -0.32
C GLU A 199 -11.69 -5.07 -1.41
N LYS A 200 -11.88 -6.12 -2.24
CA LYS A 200 -12.97 -6.17 -3.23
C LYS A 200 -14.34 -6.08 -2.57
N VAL A 201 -14.58 -6.83 -1.50
CA VAL A 201 -15.84 -6.78 -0.75
C VAL A 201 -16.07 -5.40 -0.14
N ALA A 202 -15.03 -4.79 0.46
CA ALA A 202 -15.12 -3.44 1.01
C ALA A 202 -15.46 -2.38 -0.06
N ASN A 203 -14.86 -2.49 -1.25
CA ASN A 203 -15.15 -1.60 -2.37
C ASN A 203 -16.58 -1.78 -2.90
N LEU A 204 -17.05 -3.04 -3.05
CA LEU A 204 -18.43 -3.31 -3.48
C LEU A 204 -19.46 -2.80 -2.46
N LYS A 205 -19.19 -2.94 -1.15
CA LYS A 205 -20.05 -2.37 -0.10
C LYS A 205 -20.18 -0.86 -0.21
N LYS A 206 -19.06 -0.15 -0.45
CA LYS A 206 -19.10 1.31 -0.68
C LYS A 206 -19.92 1.68 -1.92
N VAL A 207 -19.75 0.93 -3.02
CA VAL A 207 -20.55 1.15 -4.24
C VAL A 207 -22.03 0.94 -3.95
N LYS A 208 -22.37 -0.13 -3.18
CA LYS A 208 -23.74 -0.41 -2.77
C LYS A 208 -24.32 0.71 -1.90
N GLU A 209 -23.57 1.19 -0.90
CA GLU A 209 -23.98 2.31 -0.04
C GLU A 209 -24.31 3.56 -0.88
N VAL A 210 -23.44 3.92 -1.82
CA VAL A 210 -23.70 5.05 -2.73
C VAL A 210 -24.93 4.82 -3.61
N LEU A 211 -25.17 3.59 -4.09
CA LEU A 211 -26.38 3.27 -4.84
C LEU A 211 -27.62 3.37 -3.95
N GLN A 212 -27.57 2.88 -2.73
CA GLN A 212 -28.69 2.91 -1.77
C GLN A 212 -29.02 4.35 -1.32
N GLU A 213 -28.03 5.19 -1.07
CA GLU A 213 -28.26 6.61 -0.76
C GLU A 213 -28.96 7.38 -1.88
N ASN A 214 -28.77 6.95 -3.14
CA ASN A 214 -29.41 7.54 -4.31
C ASN A 214 -30.76 6.90 -4.67
N MET A 215 -31.16 5.83 -3.95
CA MET A 215 -32.45 5.18 -4.13
C MET A 215 -33.51 5.86 -3.28
N ALA A 216 -34.52 6.42 -3.94
CA ALA A 216 -35.71 6.95 -3.28
C ALA A 216 -36.67 5.83 -2.80
N VAL A 217 -36.33 4.55 -3.02
CA VAL A 217 -37.21 3.38 -2.83
C VAL A 217 -36.42 2.22 -2.24
N SER A 218 -37.08 1.43 -1.39
CA SER A 218 -36.51 0.23 -0.80
C SER A 218 -36.43 -0.93 -1.81
N PRO A 219 -35.41 -1.82 -1.72
CA PRO A 219 -35.39 -3.07 -2.48
C PRO A 219 -36.63 -3.95 -2.31
N SER A 220 -37.31 -3.86 -1.15
CA SER A 220 -38.57 -4.54 -0.87
C SER A 220 -39.74 -4.09 -1.77
N ASP A 221 -39.61 -2.95 -2.43
CA ASP A 221 -40.63 -2.39 -3.30
C ASP A 221 -40.56 -2.88 -4.75
N TYR A 222 -39.64 -3.82 -5.08
CA TYR A 222 -39.41 -4.31 -6.44
C TYR A 222 -40.69 -4.73 -7.16
N ASP A 223 -41.48 -5.64 -6.56
CA ASP A 223 -42.71 -6.14 -7.16
C ASP A 223 -43.79 -5.05 -7.26
N LYS A 224 -43.83 -4.14 -6.30
CA LYS A 224 -44.72 -2.99 -6.32
C LYS A 224 -44.37 -2.04 -7.47
N ILE A 225 -43.11 -1.74 -7.65
CA ILE A 225 -42.66 -0.86 -8.75
C ILE A 225 -42.93 -1.54 -10.09
N LYS A 226 -42.61 -2.82 -10.23
CA LYS A 226 -42.86 -3.59 -11.44
C LYS A 226 -44.36 -3.60 -11.79
N SER A 227 -45.22 -3.91 -10.84
CA SER A 227 -46.67 -3.89 -11.02
C SER A 227 -47.18 -2.48 -11.35
N THR A 228 -46.58 -1.43 -10.76
CA THR A 228 -46.92 -0.05 -11.08
C THR A 228 -46.52 0.29 -12.51
N ILE A 229 -45.37 -0.14 -12.98
CA ILE A 229 -44.93 0.05 -14.37
C ILE A 229 -45.92 -0.63 -15.33
N ASP A 230 -46.35 -1.83 -15.05
CA ASP A 230 -47.28 -2.56 -15.91
C ASP A 230 -48.62 -1.86 -15.98
N VAL A 231 -49.17 -1.38 -14.86
CA VAL A 231 -50.39 -0.59 -14.81
C VAL A 231 -50.24 0.74 -15.61
N ARG A 232 -49.12 1.44 -15.42
CA ARG A 232 -48.87 2.70 -16.16
C ARG A 232 -48.68 2.47 -17.66
N LYS A 233 -48.10 1.36 -18.07
CA LYS A 233 -47.99 0.97 -19.48
C LYS A 233 -49.37 0.69 -20.06
N GLU A 234 -50.24 -0.02 -19.34
CA GLU A 234 -51.62 -0.24 -19.79
C GLU A 234 -52.40 1.09 -19.92
N GLU A 235 -52.25 2.02 -18.96
CA GLU A 235 -52.88 3.34 -19.03
C GLU A 235 -52.34 4.13 -20.24
N ARG A 236 -51.01 4.10 -20.49
CA ARG A 236 -50.37 4.73 -21.64
C ARG A 236 -50.92 4.15 -22.94
N ASP A 237 -50.98 2.82 -23.06
CA ASP A 237 -51.43 2.14 -24.29
C ASP A 237 -52.93 2.40 -24.58
N LYS A 238 -53.76 2.48 -23.53
CA LYS A 238 -55.15 2.89 -23.69
C LYS A 238 -55.25 4.32 -24.19
N MET A 239 -54.51 5.21 -23.60
CA MET A 239 -54.52 6.63 -23.97
C MET A 239 -53.94 6.84 -25.36
N GLN A 240 -52.91 6.11 -25.76
CA GLN A 240 -52.37 6.14 -27.10
C GLN A 240 -53.40 5.67 -28.12
N LYS A 241 -54.14 4.58 -27.85
CA LYS A 241 -55.23 4.13 -28.70
C LYS A 241 -56.37 5.15 -28.80
N GLU A 242 -56.69 5.88 -27.72
CA GLU A 242 -57.68 6.94 -27.74
C GLU A 242 -57.20 8.12 -28.57
N ILE A 243 -55.93 8.49 -28.50
CA ILE A 243 -55.30 9.53 -29.32
C ILE A 243 -55.31 9.09 -30.80
N ASP A 244 -54.89 7.84 -31.09
CA ASP A 244 -54.81 7.29 -32.44
C ASP A 244 -56.21 7.13 -33.07
N ALA A 245 -57.24 6.82 -32.26
CA ALA A 245 -58.63 6.73 -32.66
C ALA A 245 -59.31 8.11 -32.78
N PHE A 246 -58.62 9.15 -32.33
CA PHE A 246 -59.14 10.51 -32.36
C PHE A 246 -59.15 11.03 -33.78
N ASN A 247 -60.30 10.82 -34.47
CA ASN A 247 -60.44 11.12 -35.87
C ASN A 247 -60.73 12.61 -36.07
N PHE A 248 -59.68 13.45 -36.09
CA PHE A 248 -59.77 14.88 -36.45
C PHE A 248 -60.38 15.12 -37.85
N TYR A 249 -60.49 14.10 -38.66
CA TYR A 249 -60.74 14.14 -40.06
C TYR A 249 -62.19 13.85 -40.49
N ALA A 250 -63.02 13.40 -39.57
CA ALA A 250 -64.40 13.09 -39.95
C ALA A 250 -65.21 14.30 -40.29
N GLU A 251 -64.80 15.52 -39.89
CA GLU A 251 -65.54 16.76 -40.15
C GLU A 251 -64.88 17.81 -41.08
N GLU A 252 -63.59 17.59 -41.49
CA GLU A 252 -62.86 18.59 -42.29
C GLU A 252 -62.05 17.98 -43.44
N LYS A 253 -62.77 17.72 -44.53
CA LYS A 253 -62.20 17.22 -45.79
C LYS A 253 -61.34 18.24 -46.58
N LYS A 254 -60.90 19.34 -46.00
CA LYS A 254 -60.21 20.41 -46.76
C LYS A 254 -58.86 20.88 -46.24
N ILE A 255 -58.29 20.33 -45.16
CA ILE A 255 -56.98 20.76 -44.67
C ILE A 255 -55.97 19.57 -44.84
N ASN A 256 -54.77 19.91 -45.30
CA ASN A 256 -53.71 18.99 -45.72
C ASN A 256 -53.27 18.08 -44.57
N LYS A 257 -53.80 16.87 -44.50
CA LYS A 257 -53.63 15.84 -43.49
C LYS A 257 -52.17 15.56 -43.19
N VAL A 258 -51.35 15.52 -44.22
CA VAL A 258 -49.95 15.16 -44.17
C VAL A 258 -49.12 16.18 -43.38
N LEU A 259 -49.42 17.46 -43.47
CA LEU A 259 -48.63 18.52 -42.85
C LEU A 259 -48.81 18.58 -41.33
N ILE A 260 -50.00 18.28 -40.82
CA ILE A 260 -50.30 18.27 -39.37
C ILE A 260 -49.73 17.00 -38.71
N ASP A 261 -49.89 15.86 -39.34
CA ASP A 261 -49.29 14.59 -38.87
C ASP A 261 -47.77 14.70 -38.76
N ASP A 262 -47.09 15.36 -39.71
CA ASP A 262 -45.63 15.57 -39.66
C ASP A 262 -45.22 16.54 -38.52
N ILE A 263 -45.98 17.61 -38.27
CA ILE A 263 -45.72 18.56 -37.18
C ILE A 263 -45.91 17.86 -35.82
N GLU A 264 -47.01 17.10 -35.66
CA GLU A 264 -47.27 16.40 -34.41
C GLU A 264 -46.23 15.29 -34.11
N LYS A 265 -45.78 14.58 -35.14
CA LYS A 265 -44.70 13.62 -35.03
C LYS A 265 -43.38 14.28 -34.58
N GLU A 266 -43.01 15.40 -35.21
CA GLU A 266 -41.81 16.16 -34.83
C GLU A 266 -41.91 16.71 -33.40
N ILE A 267 -43.08 17.18 -32.97
CA ILE A 267 -43.34 17.64 -31.60
C ILE A 267 -43.18 16.47 -30.59
N ALA A 268 -43.74 15.29 -30.91
CA ALA A 268 -43.64 14.12 -30.04
C ALA A 268 -42.17 13.63 -29.90
N GLU A 269 -41.42 13.58 -31.00
CA GLU A 269 -40.02 13.23 -31.00
C GLU A 269 -39.16 14.23 -30.21
N LEU A 270 -39.42 15.54 -30.39
CA LEU A 270 -38.70 16.60 -29.68
C LEU A 270 -39.01 16.61 -28.17
N ASN A 271 -40.28 16.40 -27.78
CA ASN A 271 -40.67 16.28 -26.37
C ASN A 271 -40.00 15.07 -25.68
N SER A 272 -39.97 13.94 -26.36
CA SER A 272 -39.26 12.75 -25.85
C SER A 272 -37.76 13.03 -25.65
N LYS A 273 -37.12 13.70 -26.62
CA LYS A 273 -35.72 14.11 -26.55
C LYS A 273 -35.46 15.14 -25.45
N LEU A 274 -36.33 16.13 -25.31
CA LEU A 274 -36.27 17.15 -24.26
C LEU A 274 -36.32 16.52 -22.87
N TYR A 275 -37.21 15.56 -22.68
CA TYR A 275 -37.34 14.84 -21.41
C TYR A 275 -36.06 14.07 -21.07
N ALA A 276 -35.49 13.33 -22.02
CA ALA A 276 -34.26 12.59 -21.85
C ALA A 276 -33.06 13.51 -21.52
N LEU A 277 -32.96 14.66 -22.22
CA LEU A 277 -31.90 15.62 -21.97
C LEU A 277 -32.06 16.34 -20.62
N SER A 278 -33.32 16.69 -20.22
CA SER A 278 -33.56 17.26 -18.89
C SER A 278 -33.19 16.32 -17.77
N PHE A 279 -33.51 15.04 -17.88
CA PHE A 279 -33.08 14.03 -16.93
C PHE A 279 -31.54 13.90 -16.85
N THR A 280 -30.86 13.89 -17.99
CA THR A 280 -29.41 13.87 -18.08
C THR A 280 -28.78 15.11 -17.45
N LEU A 281 -29.36 16.27 -17.68
CA LEU A 281 -28.94 17.54 -17.11
C LEU A 281 -29.04 17.57 -15.59
N ASP A 282 -30.18 17.13 -15.03
CA ASP A 282 -30.38 17.06 -13.59
C ASP A 282 -29.38 16.09 -12.93
N LYS A 283 -29.12 14.95 -13.57
CA LYS A 283 -28.12 13.99 -13.11
C LYS A 283 -26.70 14.57 -13.17
N ALA A 284 -26.35 15.27 -14.23
CA ALA A 284 -25.05 15.92 -14.37
C ALA A 284 -24.86 17.04 -13.34
N LYS A 285 -25.87 17.88 -13.11
CA LYS A 285 -25.86 18.92 -12.07
C LYS A 285 -25.71 18.34 -10.66
N SER A 286 -26.46 17.30 -10.32
CA SER A 286 -26.36 16.60 -9.03
C SER A 286 -24.99 15.97 -8.82
N SER A 287 -24.30 15.58 -9.89
CA SER A 287 -22.94 15.02 -9.85
C SER A 287 -21.86 16.09 -9.65
N LEU A 288 -22.12 17.34 -10.06
CA LEU A 288 -21.24 18.50 -9.84
C LEU A 288 -21.25 19.01 -8.40
N GLU A 289 -22.39 18.93 -7.72
CA GLU A 289 -22.56 19.40 -6.34
C GLU A 289 -21.83 18.51 -5.30
N ARG A 290 -21.36 17.34 -5.72
CA ARG A 290 -20.61 16.40 -4.86
C ARG A 290 -19.11 16.61 -5.01
N ILE A 291 -18.55 17.60 -4.32
CA ILE A 291 -17.11 17.70 -4.11
C ILE A 291 -16.79 16.91 -2.84
N PRO A 292 -15.96 15.85 -2.92
CA PRO A 292 -15.41 15.24 -1.71
C PRO A 292 -14.46 16.26 -1.08
N SER A 293 -14.89 16.92 -0.01
CA SER A 293 -13.98 17.73 0.80
C SER A 293 -13.16 16.78 1.66
N PHE A 294 -11.97 16.45 1.22
CA PHE A 294 -10.97 15.82 2.08
C PHE A 294 -10.16 16.92 2.75
N ASP A 295 -10.36 17.10 4.04
CA ASP A 295 -9.55 18.00 4.85
C ASP A 295 -8.23 17.29 5.19
N THR A 296 -7.18 17.68 4.47
CA THR A 296 -5.81 17.16 4.66
C THR A 296 -5.18 17.67 5.94
N ASP A 297 -5.66 18.79 6.47
CA ASP A 297 -5.12 19.39 7.68
C ASP A 297 -5.69 18.67 8.90
N GLU A 298 -6.94 18.25 8.87
CA GLU A 298 -7.57 17.43 9.91
C GLU A 298 -6.91 16.04 10.01
N LEU A 299 -6.57 15.43 8.88
CA LEU A 299 -5.83 14.14 8.86
C LEU A 299 -4.39 14.31 9.38
N ARG A 300 -3.74 15.42 9.08
CA ARG A 300 -2.38 15.74 9.53
C ARG A 300 -2.34 16.00 11.04
N GLU A 301 -3.34 16.67 11.59
CA GLU A 301 -3.49 16.88 13.03
C GLU A 301 -3.78 15.57 13.76
N LEU A 302 -4.63 14.69 13.23
CA LEU A 302 -4.90 13.35 13.78
C LEU A 302 -3.64 12.48 13.86
N TYR A 303 -2.78 12.51 12.84
CA TYR A 303 -1.50 11.80 12.86
C TYR A 303 -0.50 12.42 13.83
N LYS A 304 -0.53 13.71 14.01
CA LYS A 304 0.29 14.44 14.98
C LYS A 304 -0.14 14.17 16.41
N GLU A 305 -1.44 14.12 16.69
CA GLU A 305 -2.00 13.72 17.98
C GLU A 305 -1.70 12.26 18.34
N ALA A 306 -1.66 11.37 17.34
CA ALA A 306 -1.31 9.97 17.54
C ALA A 306 0.19 9.73 17.75
N GLY A 307 1.04 10.77 17.71
CA GLY A 307 2.50 10.66 17.88
C GLY A 307 3.18 9.88 16.75
N ILE A 308 2.50 9.72 15.61
CA ILE A 308 2.99 8.96 14.45
C ILE A 308 3.69 9.93 13.52
N ILE A 309 5.00 9.74 13.32
CA ILE A 309 5.73 10.48 12.29
C ILE A 309 5.20 10.01 10.93
N TRP A 310 4.60 10.92 10.21
CA TRP A 310 4.07 10.69 8.87
C TRP A 310 5.21 10.24 7.94
N PRO A 311 5.20 9.00 7.40
CA PRO A 311 6.29 8.54 6.55
C PRO A 311 6.28 9.28 5.22
N ASP A 312 7.43 9.82 4.79
CA ASP A 312 7.55 10.63 3.57
C ASP A 312 7.06 9.92 2.30
N LYS A 313 7.19 8.60 2.24
CA LYS A 313 6.63 7.80 1.14
C LYS A 313 5.10 7.82 1.09
N LEU A 314 4.45 7.85 2.24
CA LEU A 314 3.00 7.97 2.34
C LEU A 314 2.53 9.39 1.99
N VAL A 315 3.31 10.41 2.33
CA VAL A 315 3.04 11.81 1.97
C VAL A 315 3.12 12.01 0.47
N HIS A 316 4.15 11.46 -0.20
CA HIS A 316 4.27 11.55 -1.65
C HIS A 316 3.20 10.73 -2.37
N SER A 317 3.02 9.48 -1.98
CA SER A 317 1.99 8.61 -2.55
C SER A 317 0.58 9.13 -2.29
N TYR A 318 0.33 9.72 -1.12
CA TYR A 318 -0.97 10.31 -0.77
C TYR A 318 -1.16 11.69 -1.44
N LYS A 319 -0.13 12.53 -1.51
CA LYS A 319 -0.17 13.78 -2.30
C LYS A 319 -0.33 13.50 -3.78
N ASP A 320 0.32 12.49 -4.31
CA ASP A 320 0.15 12.10 -5.72
C ASP A 320 -1.24 11.53 -5.98
N LEU A 321 -1.79 10.77 -5.03
CA LEU A 321 -3.16 10.24 -5.08
C LEU A 321 -4.21 11.36 -4.89
N LEU A 322 -3.93 12.32 -4.02
CA LEU A 322 -4.73 13.52 -3.82
C LEU A 322 -4.66 14.44 -5.03
N ASN A 323 -3.49 14.71 -5.56
CA ASN A 323 -3.32 15.50 -6.78
C ASN A 323 -3.93 14.77 -7.97
N PHE A 324 -3.79 13.46 -8.07
CA PHE A 324 -4.49 12.66 -9.09
C PHE A 324 -6.02 12.73 -8.89
N SER A 325 -6.52 12.58 -7.67
CA SER A 325 -7.94 12.67 -7.35
C SER A 325 -8.49 14.07 -7.57
N ILE A 326 -7.75 15.12 -7.18
CA ILE A 326 -8.11 16.53 -7.44
C ILE A 326 -8.07 16.81 -8.94
N ASN A 327 -7.03 16.40 -9.65
CA ASN A 327 -6.92 16.59 -11.10
C ASN A 327 -8.00 15.80 -11.84
N ALA A 328 -8.22 14.54 -11.48
CA ALA A 328 -9.28 13.72 -12.04
C ALA A 328 -10.68 14.29 -11.74
N THR A 329 -10.89 14.81 -10.53
CA THR A 329 -12.15 15.48 -10.15
C THR A 329 -12.31 16.81 -10.87
N THR A 330 -11.22 17.56 -11.01
CA THR A 330 -11.22 18.85 -11.73
C THR A 330 -11.45 18.64 -13.22
N GLU A 331 -10.78 17.69 -13.85
CA GLU A 331 -11.02 17.32 -15.26
C GLU A 331 -12.44 16.76 -15.45
N ARG A 332 -12.89 15.90 -14.54
CA ARG A 332 -14.27 15.40 -14.55
C ARG A 332 -15.28 16.53 -14.41
N ASN A 333 -15.08 17.45 -13.47
CA ASN A 333 -16.00 18.57 -13.26
C ASN A 333 -15.97 19.54 -14.44
N LYS A 334 -14.81 19.76 -15.06
CA LYS A 334 -14.70 20.51 -16.30
C LYS A 334 -15.48 19.84 -17.43
N TYR A 335 -15.28 18.54 -17.61
CA TYR A 335 -16.02 17.76 -18.61
C TYR A 335 -17.54 17.75 -18.34
N LEU A 336 -17.93 17.58 -17.06
CA LEU A 336 -19.34 17.66 -16.66
C LEU A 336 -19.91 19.04 -16.92
N GLN A 337 -19.18 20.11 -16.65
CA GLN A 337 -19.61 21.49 -16.91
C GLN A 337 -19.74 21.77 -18.41
N GLU A 338 -18.81 21.29 -19.21
CA GLU A 338 -18.89 21.36 -20.68
C GLU A 338 -20.12 20.60 -21.17
N HIS A 339 -20.35 19.40 -20.66
CA HIS A 339 -21.52 18.59 -21.01
C HIS A 339 -22.84 19.20 -20.54
N ILE A 340 -22.89 19.81 -19.36
CA ILE A 340 -24.05 20.59 -18.88
C ILE A 340 -24.33 21.73 -19.83
N ASN A 341 -23.32 22.53 -20.17
CA ASN A 341 -23.49 23.68 -21.06
C ASN A 341 -23.94 23.26 -22.47
N GLU A 342 -23.43 22.14 -22.99
CA GLU A 342 -23.87 21.58 -24.27
C GLU A 342 -25.31 21.09 -24.19
N THR A 343 -25.67 20.38 -23.13
CA THR A 343 -27.02 19.85 -22.90
C THR A 343 -28.02 20.99 -22.72
N GLU A 344 -27.70 22.04 -21.97
CA GLU A 344 -28.53 23.24 -21.82
C GLU A 344 -28.75 23.98 -23.15
N ARG A 345 -27.70 24.06 -23.98
CA ARG A 345 -27.83 24.66 -25.32
C ARG A 345 -28.73 23.82 -26.23
N GLU A 346 -28.63 22.50 -26.13
CA GLU A 346 -29.47 21.60 -26.93
C GLU A 346 -30.94 21.66 -26.46
N ILE A 347 -31.17 21.67 -25.13
CA ILE A 347 -32.51 21.91 -24.55
C ILE A 347 -33.09 23.23 -25.04
N ALA A 348 -32.33 24.32 -24.98
CA ALA A 348 -32.80 25.62 -25.44
C ALA A 348 -33.16 25.63 -26.95
N ARG A 349 -32.38 24.93 -27.79
CA ARG A 349 -32.68 24.78 -29.22
C ARG A 349 -33.95 23.96 -29.44
N ILE A 350 -34.16 22.90 -28.68
CA ILE A 350 -35.37 22.07 -28.75
C ILE A 350 -36.58 22.86 -28.29
N ASP A 351 -36.49 23.64 -27.20
CA ASP A 351 -37.55 24.51 -26.70
C ASP A 351 -37.96 25.59 -27.73
N GLU A 352 -36.96 26.19 -28.36
CA GLU A 352 -37.22 27.19 -29.41
C GLU A 352 -37.90 26.54 -30.63
N ARG A 353 -37.45 25.36 -31.03
CA ARG A 353 -38.06 24.58 -32.09
C ARG A 353 -39.49 24.15 -31.75
N LEU A 354 -39.72 23.66 -30.54
CA LEU A 354 -41.05 23.32 -30.04
C LEU A 354 -41.99 24.54 -30.05
N LYS A 355 -41.52 25.72 -29.59
CA LYS A 355 -42.29 26.95 -29.66
C LYS A 355 -42.65 27.33 -31.09
N SER A 356 -41.71 27.18 -32.02
CA SER A 356 -41.96 27.47 -33.44
C SER A 356 -42.99 26.51 -34.07
N LEU A 357 -42.87 25.20 -33.70
CA LEU A 357 -43.82 24.19 -34.18
C LEU A 357 -45.18 24.34 -33.54
N ASP A 358 -45.28 24.65 -32.24
CA ASP A 358 -46.54 24.95 -31.55
C ASP A 358 -47.22 26.21 -32.13
N LYS A 359 -46.44 27.24 -32.46
CA LYS A 359 -46.95 28.40 -33.13
C LYS A 359 -47.51 28.05 -34.50
N ARG A 360 -46.76 27.34 -35.32
CA ARG A 360 -47.18 26.86 -36.64
C ARG A 360 -48.39 25.95 -36.55
N ARG A 361 -48.39 25.00 -35.62
CA ARG A 361 -49.56 24.14 -35.34
C ARG A 361 -50.77 24.95 -34.94
N ASN A 362 -50.64 25.96 -34.06
CA ASN A 362 -51.74 26.84 -33.64
C ASN A 362 -52.23 27.71 -34.76
N GLU A 363 -51.36 28.19 -35.66
CA GLU A 363 -51.75 28.93 -36.85
C GLU A 363 -52.58 28.08 -37.83
N GLU A 364 -52.11 26.83 -38.07
CA GLU A 364 -52.83 25.85 -38.92
C GLU A 364 -54.17 25.42 -38.29
N LEU A 365 -54.19 25.25 -36.96
CA LEU A 365 -55.37 24.85 -36.19
C LEU A 365 -56.27 26.00 -35.80
N SER A 366 -55.84 27.30 -35.88
CA SER A 366 -56.69 28.46 -35.68
C SER A 366 -57.75 28.63 -36.78
N LEU A 367 -57.50 28.00 -37.91
CA LEU A 367 -58.51 27.86 -38.99
C LEU A 367 -59.64 26.89 -38.57
N LEU A 368 -59.50 26.16 -37.45
CA LEU A 368 -60.44 25.19 -36.88
C LEU A 368 -61.22 25.76 -35.66
N GLN A 369 -61.32 27.08 -35.53
CA GLN A 369 -61.92 27.72 -34.36
C GLN A 369 -63.34 27.24 -34.07
N GLY A 370 -63.52 26.61 -32.94
CA GLY A 370 -64.83 26.48 -32.31
C GLY A 370 -65.15 25.19 -31.51
N LYS A 371 -64.21 24.18 -31.32
CA LYS A 371 -64.67 22.92 -30.72
C LYS A 371 -63.82 22.43 -29.54
N ASP A 372 -64.48 21.95 -28.48
CA ASP A 372 -63.95 21.28 -27.24
C ASP A 372 -62.98 20.10 -27.50
N THR A 373 -63.00 19.56 -28.69
CA THR A 373 -62.22 18.43 -29.18
C THR A 373 -60.72 18.68 -29.13
N PHE A 374 -60.24 19.87 -29.51
CA PHE A 374 -58.80 20.20 -29.47
C PHE A 374 -58.24 20.34 -28.06
N ARG A 375 -59.02 20.90 -27.14
CA ARG A 375 -58.62 20.98 -25.72
C ARG A 375 -58.47 19.59 -25.10
N LYS A 376 -59.38 18.67 -25.43
CA LYS A 376 -59.29 17.26 -24.96
C LYS A 376 -58.05 16.56 -25.51
N PHE A 377 -57.76 16.72 -26.80
CA PHE A 377 -56.55 16.14 -27.42
C PHE A 377 -55.27 16.65 -26.74
N LYS A 378 -55.11 17.97 -26.57
CA LYS A 378 -53.94 18.56 -25.90
C LYS A 378 -53.82 18.11 -24.42
N ALA A 379 -54.93 17.86 -23.74
CA ALA A 379 -54.95 17.32 -22.41
C ALA A 379 -54.46 15.83 -22.38
N TYR A 380 -54.86 15.06 -23.40
CA TYR A 380 -54.40 13.66 -23.55
C TYR A 380 -52.90 13.56 -23.87
N GLU A 381 -52.37 14.38 -24.80
CA GLU A 381 -50.94 14.46 -25.11
C GLU A 381 -50.12 14.79 -23.85
N LYS A 382 -50.52 15.82 -23.10
CA LYS A 382 -49.83 16.22 -21.87
C LYS A 382 -49.84 15.09 -20.83
N ARG A 383 -50.95 14.36 -20.74
CA ARG A 383 -51.05 13.23 -19.80
C ARG A 383 -50.25 12.02 -20.24
N LEU A 384 -50.18 11.75 -21.55
CA LEU A 384 -49.34 10.71 -22.14
C LEU A 384 -47.86 10.97 -21.84
N ALA A 385 -47.36 12.19 -22.14
CA ALA A 385 -45.99 12.57 -21.85
C ALA A 385 -45.64 12.43 -20.34
N LYS A 386 -46.61 12.78 -19.46
CA LYS A 386 -46.43 12.59 -18.02
C LYS A 386 -46.33 11.09 -17.63
N LEU A 387 -47.18 10.24 -18.21
CA LEU A 387 -47.16 8.80 -17.97
C LEU A 387 -45.84 8.18 -18.45
N GLU A 388 -45.34 8.57 -19.62
CA GLU A 388 -44.03 8.11 -20.13
C GLU A 388 -42.89 8.52 -19.21
N GLY A 389 -42.92 9.75 -18.68
CA GLY A 389 -41.98 10.21 -17.67
C GLY A 389 -42.02 9.39 -16.37
N GLU A 390 -43.20 9.11 -15.86
CA GLU A 390 -43.38 8.26 -14.66
C GLU A 390 -42.87 6.86 -14.92
N ILE A 391 -43.14 6.24 -16.08
CA ILE A 391 -42.64 4.92 -16.47
C ILE A 391 -41.12 4.91 -16.52
N ALA A 392 -40.48 5.88 -17.17
CA ALA A 392 -39.03 5.97 -17.29
C ALA A 392 -38.37 6.09 -15.90
N GLN A 393 -38.92 6.94 -15.03
CA GLN A 393 -38.44 7.07 -13.66
C GLN A 393 -38.53 5.76 -12.87
N LEU A 394 -39.68 5.07 -12.95
CA LEU A 394 -39.86 3.78 -12.28
C LEU A 394 -38.94 2.68 -12.84
N GLN A 395 -38.69 2.69 -14.15
CA GLN A 395 -37.73 1.77 -14.79
C GLN A 395 -36.30 2.00 -14.27
N THR A 396 -35.86 3.25 -14.15
CA THR A 396 -34.55 3.59 -13.56
C THR A 396 -34.45 3.11 -12.11
N GLN A 397 -35.52 3.25 -11.32
CA GLN A 397 -35.53 2.74 -9.95
C GLN A 397 -35.41 1.21 -9.91
N LEU A 398 -36.11 0.52 -10.81
CA LEU A 398 -36.03 -0.94 -10.93
C LEU A 398 -34.62 -1.44 -11.31
N GLU A 399 -33.96 -0.74 -12.25
CA GLU A 399 -32.58 -1.02 -12.64
C GLU A 399 -31.60 -0.83 -11.47
N ASN A 400 -31.78 0.21 -10.68
CA ASN A 400 -30.96 0.45 -9.50
C ASN A 400 -31.12 -0.66 -8.44
N ILE A 401 -32.37 -1.14 -8.22
CA ILE A 401 -32.62 -2.29 -7.33
C ILE A 401 -31.93 -3.55 -7.86
N ASN A 402 -32.03 -3.83 -9.15
CA ASN A 402 -31.39 -4.98 -9.77
C ASN A 402 -29.85 -4.90 -9.65
N ASN A 403 -29.27 -3.74 -9.89
CA ASN A 403 -27.84 -3.51 -9.75
C ASN A 403 -27.38 -3.74 -8.28
N ALA A 404 -28.14 -3.27 -7.31
CA ALA A 404 -27.87 -3.50 -5.90
C ALA A 404 -27.94 -5.00 -5.55
N SER A 405 -28.92 -5.74 -6.07
CA SER A 405 -29.04 -7.18 -5.89
C SER A 405 -27.86 -7.94 -6.50
N GLN A 406 -27.44 -7.59 -7.71
CA GLN A 406 -26.25 -8.18 -8.35
C GLN A 406 -24.97 -7.95 -7.54
N ILE A 407 -24.85 -6.78 -6.91
CA ILE A 407 -23.73 -6.50 -6.01
C ILE A 407 -23.80 -7.40 -4.77
N ASP A 408 -24.98 -7.66 -4.20
CA ASP A 408 -25.14 -8.57 -3.08
C ASP A 408 -24.75 -10.00 -3.43
N ASP A 409 -25.22 -10.52 -4.56
CA ASP A 409 -24.85 -11.83 -5.06
C ASP A 409 -23.32 -11.94 -5.24
N ARG A 410 -22.68 -10.88 -5.76
CA ARG A 410 -21.23 -10.84 -5.93
C ARG A 410 -20.49 -10.80 -4.59
N ILE A 411 -20.99 -10.05 -3.62
CA ILE A 411 -20.44 -10.03 -2.26
C ILE A 411 -20.57 -11.42 -1.61
N GLU A 412 -21.67 -12.11 -1.78
CA GLU A 412 -21.87 -13.46 -1.25
C GLU A 412 -20.89 -14.46 -1.85
N GLN A 413 -20.68 -14.43 -3.17
CA GLN A 413 -19.67 -15.23 -3.84
C GLN A 413 -18.26 -14.95 -3.28
N LEU A 414 -17.87 -13.68 -3.18
CA LEU A 414 -16.57 -13.30 -2.63
C LEU A 414 -16.42 -13.74 -1.16
N ASN A 415 -17.47 -13.64 -0.36
CA ASN A 415 -17.44 -14.13 1.03
C ASN A 415 -17.26 -15.66 1.09
N SER A 416 -17.79 -16.40 0.14
CA SER A 416 -17.56 -17.85 0.03
C SER A 416 -16.09 -18.14 -0.32
N GLU A 417 -15.49 -17.37 -1.25
CA GLU A 417 -14.08 -17.46 -1.60
C GLU A 417 -13.19 -17.10 -0.39
N ILE A 418 -13.55 -16.07 0.40
CA ILE A 418 -12.87 -15.69 1.64
C ILE A 418 -12.87 -16.85 2.65
N LYS A 419 -14.01 -17.47 2.89
CA LYS A 419 -14.12 -18.64 3.79
C LYS A 419 -13.25 -19.80 3.33
N ASN A 420 -13.13 -20.00 2.01
CA ASN A 420 -12.23 -21.02 1.46
C ASN A 420 -10.75 -20.66 1.69
N ALA A 421 -10.36 -19.41 1.44
CA ALA A 421 -9.02 -18.93 1.74
C ALA A 421 -8.66 -19.06 3.24
N GLU A 422 -9.61 -18.75 4.14
CA GLU A 422 -9.44 -18.95 5.59
C GLU A 422 -9.21 -20.42 5.97
N LYS A 423 -9.93 -21.35 5.34
CA LYS A 423 -9.71 -22.79 5.53
C LYS A 423 -8.31 -23.20 5.06
N GLN A 424 -7.87 -22.68 3.92
CA GLN A 424 -6.53 -22.97 3.39
C GLN A 424 -5.44 -22.39 4.31
N ILE A 425 -5.62 -21.18 4.85
CA ILE A 425 -4.70 -20.58 5.83
C ILE A 425 -4.57 -21.48 7.06
N ARG A 426 -5.69 -21.94 7.65
CA ARG A 426 -5.67 -22.85 8.80
C ARG A 426 -4.96 -24.16 8.47
N ALA A 427 -5.31 -24.78 7.35
CA ALA A 427 -4.69 -26.03 6.91
C ALA A 427 -3.17 -25.87 6.70
N THR A 428 -2.71 -24.71 6.16
CA THR A 428 -1.29 -24.41 5.98
C THR A 428 -0.56 -24.31 7.32
N ILE A 429 -1.17 -23.68 8.33
CA ILE A 429 -0.58 -23.56 9.67
C ILE A 429 -0.54 -24.93 10.38
N GLU A 430 -1.64 -25.71 10.28
CA GLU A 430 -1.80 -27.00 10.95
C GLU A 430 -0.94 -28.12 10.35
N LYS A 431 -0.75 -28.09 9.02
CA LYS A 431 0.02 -29.12 8.31
C LYS A 431 1.43 -29.26 8.84
N GLY A 432 1.98 -28.16 9.40
CA GLY A 432 3.39 -28.09 9.79
C GLY A 432 4.31 -28.16 8.55
N ALA A 433 5.49 -27.58 8.67
CA ALA A 433 6.53 -27.67 7.66
C ALA A 433 7.90 -27.59 8.38
N GLU A 434 8.93 -28.07 7.72
CA GLU A 434 10.28 -28.10 8.27
C GLU A 434 10.80 -26.70 8.64
N ILE A 435 10.62 -25.72 7.76
CA ILE A 435 11.11 -24.36 7.97
C ILE A 435 10.42 -23.66 9.16
N PRO A 436 9.08 -23.61 9.26
CA PRO A 436 8.42 -23.07 10.45
C PRO A 436 8.82 -23.77 11.74
N ALA A 437 8.98 -25.09 11.72
CA ALA A 437 9.41 -25.85 12.89
C ALA A 437 10.86 -25.49 13.29
N SER A 438 11.76 -25.38 12.32
CA SER A 438 13.14 -24.95 12.52
C SER A 438 13.22 -23.54 13.09
N ILE A 439 12.46 -22.59 12.55
CA ILE A 439 12.42 -21.20 13.06
C ILE A 439 11.95 -21.18 14.52
N LYS A 440 10.86 -21.89 14.84
CA LYS A 440 10.33 -21.96 16.21
C LYS A 440 11.32 -22.58 17.19
N SER A 441 11.97 -23.65 16.78
CA SER A 441 12.99 -24.34 17.60
C SER A 441 14.22 -23.45 17.85
N ASN A 442 14.75 -22.83 16.79
CA ASN A 442 15.88 -21.91 16.92
C ASN A 442 15.54 -20.69 17.79
N PHE A 443 14.32 -20.12 17.62
CA PHE A 443 13.85 -19.02 18.43
C PHE A 443 13.83 -19.38 19.93
N ASN A 444 13.25 -20.53 20.27
CA ASN A 444 13.27 -21.04 21.65
C ASN A 444 14.70 -21.27 22.16
N ASN A 445 15.53 -21.92 21.36
CA ASN A 445 16.93 -22.24 21.78
C ASN A 445 17.75 -20.97 22.03
N ILE A 446 17.61 -19.94 21.22
CA ILE A 446 18.31 -18.66 21.42
C ILE A 446 17.85 -18.00 22.71
N ILE A 447 16.54 -17.87 22.92
CA ILE A 447 15.99 -17.20 24.11
C ILE A 447 16.29 -18.00 25.37
N SER A 448 16.14 -19.32 25.35
CA SER A 448 16.45 -20.16 26.51
C SER A 448 17.94 -20.13 26.88
N SER A 449 18.85 -20.09 25.90
CA SER A 449 20.29 -19.95 26.16
C SER A 449 20.65 -18.62 26.86
N ILE A 450 19.85 -17.56 26.63
CA ILE A 450 20.13 -16.24 27.22
C ILE A 450 19.41 -16.05 28.55
N PHE A 451 18.16 -16.48 28.66
CA PHE A 451 17.28 -16.12 29.77
C PHE A 451 16.90 -17.28 30.68
N ASP A 452 17.23 -18.53 30.29
CA ASP A 452 16.84 -19.76 31.00
C ASP A 452 15.29 -19.85 31.14
N VAL A 453 14.59 -19.53 30.08
CA VAL A 453 13.12 -19.58 29.97
C VAL A 453 12.71 -20.08 28.59
N SER A 454 11.59 -20.77 28.50
CA SER A 454 11.03 -21.17 27.20
C SER A 454 10.41 -19.98 26.46
N ALA A 455 10.60 -19.93 25.16
CA ALA A 455 9.99 -18.93 24.29
C ALA A 455 9.24 -19.57 23.12
N LEU A 456 8.02 -19.13 22.93
CA LEU A 456 7.15 -19.62 21.87
C LEU A 456 7.05 -18.57 20.75
N LEU A 457 7.14 -19.04 19.52
CA LEU A 457 6.79 -18.29 18.32
C LEU A 457 5.66 -19.04 17.62
N TYR A 458 4.54 -18.39 17.41
CA TYR A 458 3.40 -19.04 16.76
C TYR A 458 2.58 -18.07 15.91
N VAL A 459 1.83 -18.64 15.00
CA VAL A 459 0.94 -17.95 14.08
C VAL A 459 -0.46 -18.50 14.29
N LYS A 460 -1.46 -17.64 14.36
CA LYS A 460 -2.86 -18.05 14.38
C LYS A 460 -3.74 -17.08 13.62
N PRO A 461 -4.87 -17.55 13.04
CA PRO A 461 -5.88 -16.66 12.52
C PRO A 461 -6.56 -15.87 13.65
N ASN A 462 -6.81 -14.58 13.42
CA ASN A 462 -7.60 -13.74 14.31
C ASN A 462 -9.12 -13.89 14.06
N SER A 463 -9.94 -13.11 14.76
CA SER A 463 -11.41 -13.13 14.62
C SER A 463 -11.90 -12.79 13.21
N SER A 464 -11.13 -12.04 12.44
CA SER A 464 -11.43 -11.68 11.04
C SER A 464 -10.86 -12.70 10.04
N GLY A 465 -10.31 -13.83 10.50
CA GLY A 465 -9.69 -14.85 9.65
C GLY A 465 -8.32 -14.45 9.07
N ASN A 466 -7.77 -13.28 9.41
CA ASN A 466 -6.45 -12.85 9.01
C ASN A 466 -5.38 -13.42 9.93
N VAL A 467 -4.16 -13.62 9.42
CA VAL A 467 -3.04 -14.13 10.23
C VAL A 467 -2.51 -13.07 11.18
N ASP A 468 -2.21 -13.49 12.41
CA ASP A 468 -1.46 -12.74 13.39
C ASP A 468 -0.29 -13.57 13.91
N PHE A 469 0.81 -12.87 14.24
CA PHE A 469 2.06 -13.44 14.69
C PHE A 469 2.27 -13.10 16.16
N TYR A 470 2.77 -14.06 16.90
CA TYR A 470 2.93 -13.93 18.35
C TYR A 470 4.28 -14.50 18.78
N THR A 471 4.89 -13.81 19.73
CA THR A 471 5.98 -14.33 20.56
C THR A 471 5.52 -14.30 22.01
N GLN A 472 5.89 -15.30 22.78
CA GLN A 472 5.52 -15.42 24.18
C GLN A 472 6.67 -16.05 24.95
N ILE A 473 6.99 -15.51 26.13
CA ILE A 473 7.88 -16.13 27.08
C ILE A 473 7.02 -16.89 28.09
N ALA A 474 7.30 -18.15 28.27
CA ALA A 474 6.64 -19.02 29.25
C ALA A 474 7.66 -19.52 30.27
N PRO A 475 7.44 -19.38 31.58
CA PRO A 475 8.21 -20.11 32.58
C PRO A 475 7.95 -21.60 32.42
N ASP A 476 8.96 -22.44 32.75
CA ASP A 476 8.93 -23.88 32.53
C ASP A 476 7.76 -24.64 33.21
N ASP A 477 7.13 -24.06 34.23
CA ASP A 477 6.06 -24.72 35.01
C ASP A 477 4.62 -24.33 34.69
N ASN A 478 4.38 -23.25 33.89
CA ASN A 478 3.02 -22.84 33.53
C ASN A 478 3.00 -22.16 32.17
N SER A 479 2.14 -22.61 31.30
CA SER A 479 1.94 -22.06 29.94
C SER A 479 1.32 -20.64 29.89
N GLU A 480 1.25 -19.92 31.01
CA GLU A 480 0.74 -18.57 31.08
C GLU A 480 1.79 -17.54 30.71
N ALA A 481 1.41 -16.61 29.84
CA ALA A 481 2.27 -15.49 29.42
C ALA A 481 2.69 -14.64 30.62
N THR A 482 3.98 -14.39 30.76
CA THR A 482 4.49 -13.46 31.79
C THR A 482 4.68 -12.06 31.22
N ALA A 483 4.56 -11.05 32.11
CA ALA A 483 4.85 -9.65 31.77
C ALA A 483 6.32 -9.39 31.39
N GLN A 484 7.22 -10.38 31.58
CA GLN A 484 8.65 -10.26 31.27
C GLN A 484 8.92 -10.00 29.79
N GLY A 485 8.10 -10.55 28.87
CA GLY A 485 8.24 -10.33 27.43
C GLY A 485 7.96 -8.89 26.98
N PHE A 486 7.41 -8.03 27.84
CA PHE A 486 7.10 -6.64 27.54
C PHE A 486 8.22 -5.66 27.94
N GLY A 487 9.25 -6.11 28.63
CA GLY A 487 10.41 -5.26 28.96
C GLY A 487 11.23 -4.93 27.70
N ASN A 488 11.66 -3.67 27.53
CA ASN A 488 12.43 -3.22 26.36
C ASN A 488 13.67 -4.08 26.07
N SER A 489 14.36 -4.55 27.12
CA SER A 489 15.55 -5.40 26.98
C SER A 489 15.22 -6.78 26.40
N TYR A 490 14.12 -7.39 26.84
CA TYR A 490 13.64 -8.65 26.28
C TYR A 490 13.22 -8.51 24.81
N LYS A 491 12.52 -7.43 24.47
CA LYS A 491 12.08 -7.16 23.11
C LYS A 491 13.24 -7.06 22.10
N LYS A 492 14.35 -6.42 22.50
CA LYS A 492 15.56 -6.37 21.67
C LYS A 492 16.07 -7.77 21.33
N PHE A 493 16.21 -8.61 22.35
CA PHE A 493 16.69 -9.97 22.14
C PHE A 493 15.70 -10.87 21.41
N MET A 494 14.40 -10.68 21.62
CA MET A 494 13.38 -11.41 20.86
C MET A 494 13.42 -11.05 19.37
N CYS A 495 13.61 -9.77 19.02
CA CYS A 495 13.83 -9.36 17.64
C CYS A 495 15.09 -9.99 17.04
N ALA A 496 16.21 -9.99 17.79
CA ALA A 496 17.45 -10.61 17.32
C ALA A 496 17.32 -12.13 17.19
N ALA A 497 16.64 -12.78 18.15
CA ALA A 497 16.37 -14.23 18.09
C ALA A 497 15.49 -14.59 16.89
N PHE A 498 14.48 -13.78 16.59
CA PHE A 498 13.63 -13.95 15.41
C PHE A 498 14.46 -13.89 14.12
N ASP A 499 15.24 -12.83 13.94
CA ASP A 499 16.04 -12.62 12.73
C ASP A 499 17.09 -13.74 12.56
N LEU A 500 17.79 -14.10 13.63
CA LEU A 500 18.75 -15.22 13.62
C LEU A 500 18.09 -16.58 13.33
N SER A 501 16.90 -16.81 13.89
CA SER A 501 16.16 -18.06 13.68
C SER A 501 15.75 -18.24 12.22
N VAL A 502 15.32 -17.14 11.57
CA VAL A 502 15.01 -17.13 10.13
C VAL A 502 16.29 -17.45 9.32
N LEU A 503 17.40 -16.77 9.60
CA LEU A 503 18.67 -17.00 8.90
C LEU A 503 19.17 -18.44 9.10
N ALA A 504 19.07 -18.98 10.31
CA ALA A 504 19.47 -20.34 10.63
C ALA A 504 18.62 -21.38 9.88
N ALA A 505 17.29 -21.20 9.86
CA ALA A 505 16.38 -22.11 9.17
C ALA A 505 16.62 -22.15 7.65
N TYR A 506 17.05 -21.04 7.06
CA TYR A 506 17.39 -20.95 5.65
C TYR A 506 18.89 -21.13 5.34
N SER A 507 19.69 -21.61 6.32
CA SER A 507 21.14 -21.75 6.15
C SER A 507 21.57 -22.64 4.98
N ASN A 508 20.75 -23.60 4.56
CA ASN A 508 21.00 -24.49 3.42
C ASN A 508 20.35 -24.02 2.10
N LYS A 509 19.77 -22.80 2.08
CA LYS A 509 19.11 -22.21 0.91
C LYS A 509 19.85 -20.97 0.44
N SER A 510 19.63 -20.57 -0.81
CA SER A 510 20.10 -19.27 -1.25
C SER A 510 19.22 -18.17 -0.64
N PHE A 511 19.78 -17.43 0.30
CA PHE A 511 19.09 -16.39 1.07
C PHE A 511 20.08 -15.38 1.65
N PHE A 512 19.60 -14.42 2.46
CA PHE A 512 20.45 -13.58 3.29
C PHE A 512 21.28 -14.44 4.25
N ARG A 513 22.52 -14.02 4.49
CA ARG A 513 23.44 -14.63 5.45
C ARG A 513 24.02 -13.61 6.40
N PHE A 514 23.49 -12.40 6.41
CA PHE A 514 23.92 -11.34 7.31
C PHE A 514 22.74 -10.73 8.02
N VAL A 515 23.00 -10.14 9.18
CA VAL A 515 22.09 -9.28 9.92
C VAL A 515 22.87 -8.16 10.59
N TYR A 516 22.29 -6.95 10.60
CA TYR A 516 22.79 -5.77 11.31
C TYR A 516 21.79 -5.35 12.38
N HIS A 517 22.27 -5.26 13.63
CA HIS A 517 21.50 -4.80 14.77
C HIS A 517 22.13 -3.54 15.40
N ASP A 518 21.43 -2.41 15.33
CA ASP A 518 21.89 -1.16 15.92
C ASP A 518 21.53 -1.08 17.42
N GLY A 519 22.53 -0.90 18.29
CA GLY A 519 22.33 -0.68 19.72
C GLY A 519 21.66 -1.83 20.46
N ILE A 520 21.90 -3.08 20.02
CA ILE A 520 21.23 -4.27 20.59
C ILE A 520 21.55 -4.50 22.06
N LEU A 521 22.75 -4.12 22.52
CA LEU A 521 23.24 -4.34 23.89
C LEU A 521 22.90 -3.20 24.85
N GLU A 522 22.37 -2.09 24.39
CA GLU A 522 22.07 -0.93 25.22
C GLU A 522 20.99 -1.23 26.27
N GLY A 523 21.28 -0.89 27.54
CA GLY A 523 20.35 -1.05 28.66
C GLY A 523 20.14 -2.50 29.12
N ILE A 524 21.08 -3.39 28.85
CA ILE A 524 20.99 -4.82 29.17
C ILE A 524 22.00 -5.20 30.24
N ASP A 525 21.63 -6.13 31.12
CA ASP A 525 22.52 -6.71 32.15
C ASP A 525 23.74 -7.40 31.52
N ASN A 526 24.92 -7.19 32.09
CA ASN A 526 26.18 -7.70 31.52
C ASN A 526 26.26 -9.24 31.41
N ARG A 527 25.61 -9.98 32.33
CA ARG A 527 25.54 -11.44 32.24
C ARG A 527 24.73 -11.88 31.02
N LYS A 528 23.64 -11.18 30.72
CA LYS A 528 22.81 -11.46 29.57
C LYS A 528 23.49 -11.03 28.27
N LYS A 529 24.26 -9.93 28.28
CA LYS A 529 25.12 -9.54 27.16
C LYS A 529 26.11 -10.63 26.81
N LYS A 530 26.78 -11.22 27.83
CA LYS A 530 27.75 -12.31 27.64
C LYS A 530 27.10 -13.54 26.99
N LEU A 531 25.99 -14.01 27.56
CA LEU A 531 25.25 -15.16 27.02
C LEU A 531 24.77 -14.91 25.59
N PHE A 532 24.30 -13.72 25.32
CA PHE A 532 23.88 -13.31 23.97
C PHE A 532 25.04 -13.38 22.96
N ILE A 533 26.20 -12.79 23.30
CA ILE A 533 27.39 -12.81 22.45
C ILE A 533 27.85 -14.24 22.17
N GLU A 534 27.89 -15.10 23.20
CA GLU A 534 28.25 -16.51 23.08
C GLU A 534 27.26 -17.27 22.19
N THR A 535 25.96 -17.06 22.39
CA THR A 535 24.90 -17.66 21.56
C THR A 535 25.00 -17.22 20.10
N VAL A 536 25.15 -15.92 19.85
CA VAL A 536 25.31 -15.39 18.50
C VAL A 536 26.54 -15.95 17.82
N ARG A 537 27.68 -16.02 18.52
CA ARG A 537 28.93 -16.60 17.99
C ARG A 537 28.75 -18.08 17.61
N HIS A 538 28.04 -18.85 18.43
CA HIS A 538 27.67 -20.22 18.12
C HIS A 538 26.83 -20.30 16.84
N TYR A 539 25.80 -19.45 16.69
CA TYR A 539 24.94 -19.41 15.48
C TYR A 539 25.73 -18.99 14.25
N CYS A 540 26.63 -18.01 14.37
CA CYS A 540 27.51 -17.61 13.27
C CYS A 540 28.35 -18.79 12.75
N GLN A 541 28.92 -19.56 13.64
CA GLN A 541 29.77 -20.72 13.29
C GLN A 541 28.94 -21.87 12.73
N THR A 542 27.82 -22.20 13.37
CA THR A 542 26.99 -23.37 13.01
C THR A 542 26.27 -23.17 11.68
N TYR A 543 25.72 -21.98 11.45
CA TYR A 543 24.86 -21.70 10.32
C TYR A 543 25.51 -20.80 9.27
N ASN A 544 26.78 -20.48 9.40
CA ASN A 544 27.51 -19.59 8.49
C ASN A 544 26.85 -18.22 8.33
N ILE A 545 26.41 -17.63 9.45
CA ILE A 545 25.76 -16.32 9.52
C ILE A 545 26.80 -15.25 9.83
N GLN A 546 26.70 -14.11 9.17
CA GLN A 546 27.44 -12.89 9.46
C GLN A 546 26.56 -12.00 10.35
N TYR A 547 27.00 -11.77 11.58
CA TYR A 547 26.28 -10.97 12.55
C TYR A 547 27.04 -9.67 12.80
N ILE A 548 26.40 -8.55 12.47
CA ILE A 548 26.95 -7.20 12.61
C ILE A 548 26.13 -6.47 13.66
N PHE A 549 26.76 -5.85 14.62
CA PHE A 549 26.05 -5.04 15.59
C PHE A 549 26.87 -3.82 16.03
N SER A 550 26.17 -2.77 16.39
CA SER A 550 26.78 -1.57 16.96
C SER A 550 26.67 -1.55 18.47
N SER A 551 27.72 -1.08 19.15
CA SER A 551 27.73 -0.86 20.60
C SER A 551 28.63 0.32 20.96
N ILE A 552 28.43 0.89 22.12
CA ILE A 552 29.39 1.81 22.74
C ILE A 552 30.34 1.02 23.65
N GLU A 553 31.53 1.56 23.86
CA GLU A 553 32.54 0.93 24.72
C GLU A 553 31.99 0.69 26.14
N ASP A 554 31.29 1.66 26.71
CA ASP A 554 30.67 1.59 28.03
C ASP A 554 29.72 0.40 28.20
N ASP A 555 28.99 0.03 27.15
CA ASP A 555 28.13 -1.15 27.16
C ASP A 555 28.90 -2.48 27.23
N LEU A 556 30.19 -2.49 26.92
CA LEU A 556 31.05 -3.65 26.85
C LEU A 556 32.15 -3.69 27.94
N ILE A 557 32.35 -2.61 28.70
CA ILE A 557 33.35 -2.56 29.78
C ILE A 557 32.97 -3.52 30.92
N GLY A 558 31.67 -3.63 31.21
CA GLY A 558 31.18 -4.52 32.27
C GLY A 558 31.46 -6.00 31.95
N GLY A 559 32.23 -6.67 32.85
CA GLY A 559 32.55 -8.10 32.72
C GLY A 559 33.62 -8.43 31.66
N ASP A 560 34.47 -7.47 31.28
CA ASP A 560 35.53 -7.63 30.28
C ASP A 560 35.02 -8.13 28.91
N LEU A 561 33.77 -7.77 28.55
CA LEU A 561 33.15 -8.23 27.33
C LEU A 561 33.91 -7.75 26.07
N LEU A 562 34.47 -6.53 26.12
CA LEU A 562 35.24 -6.00 24.99
C LEU A 562 36.51 -6.84 24.69
N LYS A 563 37.11 -7.45 25.69
CA LYS A 563 38.28 -8.33 25.51
C LYS A 563 37.98 -9.66 24.82
N GLN A 564 36.69 -10.02 24.74
CA GLN A 564 36.24 -11.23 24.04
C GLN A 564 36.20 -11.07 22.52
N PHE A 565 36.32 -9.82 22.02
CA PHE A 565 36.34 -9.52 20.59
C PHE A 565 37.78 -9.42 20.10
N THR A 566 38.11 -10.18 19.09
CA THR A 566 39.37 -10.07 18.36
C THR A 566 39.41 -8.76 17.56
N ASP A 567 40.61 -8.31 17.19
CA ASP A 567 40.74 -7.09 16.36
C ASP A 567 40.07 -7.26 14.98
N LYS A 568 40.01 -8.49 14.48
CA LYS A 568 39.26 -8.78 13.23
C LYS A 568 37.76 -8.63 13.40
N GLU A 569 37.21 -8.98 14.56
CA GLU A 569 35.77 -8.85 14.85
C GLU A 569 35.36 -7.37 15.06
N LYS A 570 36.28 -6.49 15.43
CA LYS A 570 36.07 -5.04 15.50
C LYS A 570 36.19 -4.44 14.10
N CYS A 571 35.19 -4.67 13.26
CA CYS A 571 35.22 -4.27 11.85
C CYS A 571 35.23 -2.74 11.65
N LEU A 572 34.81 -1.96 12.65
CA LEU A 572 34.84 -0.50 12.63
C LEU A 572 34.98 0.02 14.07
N VAL A 573 35.88 0.96 14.29
CA VAL A 573 36.04 1.67 15.55
C VAL A 573 35.87 3.17 15.28
N LEU A 574 34.86 3.77 15.90
CA LEU A 574 34.57 5.19 15.81
C LEU A 574 34.89 5.86 17.16
N SER A 575 35.30 7.13 17.15
CA SER A 575 35.59 7.88 18.37
C SER A 575 35.05 9.31 18.28
N ASP A 576 34.87 9.94 19.46
CA ASP A 576 34.48 11.33 19.59
C ASP A 576 35.67 12.28 19.88
N GLU A 577 36.90 11.80 19.72
CA GLU A 577 38.10 12.61 19.96
C GLU A 577 38.08 13.86 19.09
N ASP A 578 37.90 13.65 17.80
CA ASP A 578 37.74 14.71 16.81
C ASP A 578 36.81 14.25 15.68
N ASP A 579 36.64 15.10 14.68
CA ASP A 579 35.78 14.80 13.55
C ASP A 579 36.28 13.62 12.70
N SER A 580 37.60 13.34 12.69
CA SER A 580 38.17 12.22 11.94
C SER A 580 37.77 10.86 12.52
N GLY A 581 37.42 10.78 13.80
CA GLY A 581 36.91 9.56 14.45
C GLY A 581 35.48 9.18 14.05
N ARG A 582 34.76 10.02 13.34
CA ARG A 582 33.38 9.77 12.89
C ARG A 582 33.35 8.94 11.60
N LEU A 583 32.24 8.26 11.33
CA LEU A 583 32.09 7.40 10.15
C LEU A 583 32.51 8.06 8.82
N PHE A 584 32.20 9.33 8.63
CA PHE A 584 32.57 10.07 7.42
C PHE A 584 33.84 10.92 7.56
N GLY A 585 34.47 10.94 8.74
CA GLY A 585 35.63 11.77 9.01
C GLY A 585 35.31 13.26 9.11
N PHE A 586 34.04 13.65 9.26
CA PHE A 586 33.60 15.02 9.44
C PHE A 586 32.22 15.08 10.14
N SER A 587 31.89 16.28 10.67
CA SER A 587 30.55 16.61 11.18
C SER A 587 29.66 17.21 10.09
N TYR A 588 28.35 16.88 10.09
CA TYR A 588 27.38 17.39 9.10
C TYR A 588 26.02 17.72 9.72
#